data_afc09c9690a24f24719f2ba121a6321e
#
_entry.id   afc09c9690a24f24719f2ba121a6321e
#
_cell.length_a   1.000
_cell.length_b   1.000
_cell.length_c   1.000
_cell.angle_alpha   90.00
_cell.angle_beta   90.00
_cell.angle_gamma   90.00
#
_symmetry.space_group_name_H-M   'P 1'
#
loop_
_entity.id
_entity.type
_entity.pdbx_description
1 polymer ?
#
loop_
_entity_poly.entity_id
_entity_poly.type
_entity_poly.pdbx_seq_one_letter_code
_entity_poly.pdbx_strand_id
1 'polypeptide(L)'
;MGTRGLRNGAIVTFFVSMAILLVGGHFAKEHVPPVPAKVVSGQTAVTDQATIMRGQDTYQRYGLMDHGSVWGHGSLRGMDFAAHTLHMVGQHMRDFAAAGGQPQSGAYARLPDAKQRETDAAVIQEMRTNRYSEGSKTWS
;
A
#
# COMPACT_ATOMS: atom_id res chain seq x y z
N MET A 1 -35.68 18.39 -31.79
CA MET A 1 -34.37 18.98 -31.46
C MET A 1 -33.54 19.03 -32.74
N GLY A 2 -33.07 20.22 -33.15
CA GLY A 2 -32.30 20.34 -34.38
C GLY A 2 -30.93 19.71 -34.26
N THR A 3 -30.36 19.18 -35.34
CA THR A 3 -29.02 18.57 -35.39
C THR A 3 -27.90 19.43 -34.84
N ARG A 4 -28.06 20.75 -34.93
CA ARG A 4 -27.11 21.74 -34.34
C ARG A 4 -27.09 21.69 -32.78
N GLY A 5 -28.24 21.50 -32.14
CA GLY A 5 -28.33 21.37 -30.69
C GLY A 5 -27.64 20.10 -30.18
N LEU A 6 -27.86 18.97 -30.85
CA LEU A 6 -27.21 17.71 -30.54
C LEU A 6 -25.68 17.77 -30.71
N ARG A 7 -25.20 18.39 -31.79
CA ARG A 7 -23.77 18.59 -32.04
C ARG A 7 -23.11 19.46 -30.96
N ASN A 8 -23.74 20.57 -30.65
CA ASN A 8 -23.19 21.48 -29.60
C ASN A 8 -23.21 20.80 -28.23
N GLY A 9 -24.27 20.07 -27.90
CA GLY A 9 -24.34 19.26 -26.69
C GLY A 9 -23.20 18.23 -26.60
N ALA A 10 -22.95 17.48 -27.67
CA ALA A 10 -21.87 16.51 -27.72
C ALA A 10 -20.48 17.16 -27.54
N ILE A 11 -20.25 18.30 -28.17
CA ILE A 11 -18.98 19.04 -28.02
C ILE A 11 -18.79 19.51 -26.57
N VAL A 12 -19.81 20.08 -25.95
CA VAL A 12 -19.74 20.53 -24.56
C VAL A 12 -19.46 19.35 -23.61
N THR A 13 -20.22 18.25 -23.79
CA THR A 13 -20.02 17.04 -22.97
C THR A 13 -18.60 16.49 -23.13
N PHE A 14 -18.07 16.47 -24.35
CA PHE A 14 -16.70 16.02 -24.60
C PHE A 14 -15.66 16.86 -23.81
N PHE A 15 -15.74 18.19 -23.91
CA PHE A 15 -14.80 19.07 -23.22
C PHE A 15 -14.95 19.01 -21.71
N VAL A 16 -16.18 18.93 -21.18
CA VAL A 16 -16.43 18.77 -19.75
C VAL A 16 -15.86 17.45 -19.25
N SER A 17 -16.12 16.33 -19.94
CA SER A 17 -15.56 15.03 -19.58
C SER A 17 -14.04 15.02 -19.61
N MET A 18 -13.43 15.65 -20.64
CA MET A 18 -11.98 15.76 -20.73
C MET A 18 -11.38 16.59 -19.58
N ALA A 19 -12.02 17.70 -19.22
CA ALA A 19 -11.59 18.52 -18.09
C ALA A 19 -11.65 17.73 -16.76
N ILE A 20 -12.74 16.98 -16.53
CA ILE A 20 -12.88 16.13 -15.33
C ILE A 20 -11.78 15.06 -15.29
N LEU A 21 -11.49 14.42 -16.42
CA LEU A 21 -10.43 13.38 -16.51
C LEU A 21 -9.04 13.97 -16.24
N LEU A 22 -8.75 15.17 -16.76
CA LEU A 22 -7.47 15.84 -16.54
C LEU A 22 -7.29 16.23 -15.06
N VAL A 23 -8.33 16.81 -14.45
CA VAL A 23 -8.29 17.16 -13.01
C VAL A 23 -8.18 15.91 -12.14
N GLY A 24 -8.99 14.88 -12.42
CA GLY A 24 -8.95 13.61 -11.70
C GLY A 24 -7.61 12.90 -11.85
N GLY A 25 -7.05 12.90 -13.06
CA GLY A 25 -5.74 12.32 -13.33
C GLY A 25 -4.59 13.04 -12.62
N HIS A 26 -4.63 14.37 -12.60
CA HIS A 26 -3.67 15.19 -11.84
C HIS A 26 -3.76 14.89 -10.34
N PHE A 27 -4.95 14.90 -9.78
CA PHE A 27 -5.20 14.59 -8.38
C PHE A 27 -4.72 13.16 -8.04
N ALA A 28 -5.04 12.16 -8.86
CA ALA A 28 -4.61 10.79 -8.65
C ALA A 28 -3.07 10.66 -8.66
N LYS A 29 -2.40 11.38 -9.57
CA LYS A 29 -0.94 11.38 -9.66
C LYS A 29 -0.26 11.96 -8.41
N GLU A 30 -0.82 13.02 -7.82
CA GLU A 30 -0.27 13.64 -6.62
C GLU A 30 -0.47 12.80 -5.35
N HIS A 31 -1.47 11.90 -5.36
CA HIS A 31 -1.80 11.04 -4.22
C HIS A 31 -1.25 9.61 -4.34
N VAL A 32 -0.38 9.35 -5.33
CA VAL A 32 0.32 8.07 -5.41
C VAL A 32 1.28 7.94 -4.21
N PRO A 33 1.25 6.80 -3.48
CA PRO A 33 2.21 6.57 -2.41
C PRO A 33 3.64 6.73 -2.89
N PRO A 34 4.49 7.51 -2.18
CA PRO A 34 5.86 7.73 -2.59
C PRO A 34 6.68 6.45 -2.49
N VAL A 35 7.53 6.20 -3.48
CA VAL A 35 8.55 5.15 -3.39
C VAL A 35 9.74 5.73 -2.60
N PRO A 36 10.08 5.19 -1.42
CA PRO A 36 11.14 5.73 -0.60
C PRO A 36 12.50 5.56 -1.27
N ALA A 37 13.37 6.56 -1.15
CA ALA A 37 14.75 6.46 -1.61
C ALA A 37 15.54 5.43 -0.79
N LYS A 38 15.25 5.34 0.50
CA LYS A 38 15.80 4.35 1.43
C LYS A 38 14.77 3.91 2.45
N VAL A 39 14.84 2.63 2.82
CA VAL A 39 14.15 2.06 3.98
C VAL A 39 15.22 1.65 4.98
N VAL A 40 15.13 2.14 6.20
CA VAL A 40 16.11 1.86 7.25
C VAL A 40 15.43 1.22 8.46
N SER A 41 16.16 0.37 9.16
CA SER A 41 15.78 -0.15 10.49
C SER A 41 16.91 0.21 11.46
N GLY A 42 16.66 1.22 12.30
CA GLY A 42 17.71 1.85 13.09
C GLY A 42 18.78 2.46 12.20
N GLN A 43 20.01 1.97 12.30
CA GLN A 43 21.14 2.43 11.46
C GLN A 43 21.40 1.56 10.23
N THR A 44 20.65 0.48 10.06
CA THR A 44 20.85 -0.48 8.96
C THR A 44 19.93 -0.16 7.79
N ALA A 45 20.49 0.00 6.58
CA ALA A 45 19.70 0.10 5.36
C ALA A 45 19.13 -1.27 5.01
N VAL A 46 17.80 -1.38 4.92
CA VAL A 46 17.08 -2.62 4.59
C VAL A 46 16.92 -2.76 3.09
N THR A 47 16.51 -1.67 2.42
CA THR A 47 16.30 -1.64 0.97
C THR A 47 16.39 -0.20 0.45
N ASP A 48 16.46 -0.07 -0.87
CA ASP A 48 16.50 1.21 -1.56
C ASP A 48 15.49 1.24 -2.73
N GLN A 49 15.28 2.42 -3.28
CA GLN A 49 14.39 2.65 -4.42
C GLN A 49 14.75 1.74 -5.62
N ALA A 50 16.03 1.58 -5.91
CA ALA A 50 16.48 0.78 -7.04
C ALA A 50 16.10 -0.71 -6.87
N THR A 51 16.20 -1.21 -5.65
CA THR A 51 15.78 -2.59 -5.32
C THR A 51 14.27 -2.77 -5.41
N ILE A 52 13.50 -1.78 -4.92
CA ILE A 52 12.03 -1.78 -5.02
C ILE A 52 11.60 -1.79 -6.50
N MET A 53 12.20 -0.92 -7.32
CA MET A 53 11.88 -0.83 -8.75
C MET A 53 12.27 -2.11 -9.51
N ARG A 54 13.40 -2.75 -9.17
CA ARG A 54 13.78 -4.06 -9.73
C ARG A 54 12.78 -5.15 -9.35
N GLY A 55 12.25 -5.10 -8.12
CA GLY A 55 11.18 -6.02 -7.68
C GLY A 55 9.93 -5.86 -8.53
N GLN A 56 9.51 -4.62 -8.79
CA GLN A 56 8.37 -4.32 -9.66
C GLN A 56 8.60 -4.81 -11.10
N ASP A 57 9.78 -4.55 -11.67
CA ASP A 57 10.15 -5.02 -13.00
C ASP A 57 10.13 -6.55 -13.09
N THR A 58 10.65 -7.24 -12.06
CA THR A 58 10.61 -8.69 -11.96
C THR A 58 9.17 -9.21 -11.92
N TYR A 59 8.30 -8.59 -11.09
CA TYR A 59 6.89 -8.94 -11.00
C TYR A 59 6.19 -8.85 -12.35
N GLN A 60 6.44 -7.76 -13.10
CA GLN A 60 5.86 -7.56 -14.41
C GLN A 60 6.45 -8.50 -15.47
N ARG A 61 7.77 -8.68 -15.47
CA ARG A 61 8.50 -9.51 -16.45
C ARG A 61 8.09 -10.98 -16.41
N TYR A 62 7.88 -11.51 -15.22
CA TYR A 62 7.51 -12.93 -15.05
C TYR A 62 6.00 -13.17 -15.03
N GLY A 63 5.19 -12.15 -15.35
CA GLY A 63 3.74 -12.29 -15.43
C GLY A 63 3.10 -12.67 -14.10
N LEU A 64 3.69 -12.29 -12.97
CA LEU A 64 3.15 -12.62 -11.65
C LEU A 64 1.77 -11.99 -11.40
N MET A 65 1.40 -11.00 -12.23
CA MET A 65 0.06 -10.41 -12.27
C MET A 65 -1.03 -11.45 -12.60
N ASP A 66 -0.68 -12.54 -13.30
CA ASP A 66 -1.60 -13.62 -13.64
C ASP A 66 -1.83 -14.60 -12.47
N HIS A 67 -0.97 -14.56 -11.47
CA HIS A 67 -0.99 -15.46 -10.31
C HIS A 67 -1.53 -14.82 -9.02
N GLY A 68 -1.74 -13.52 -9.03
CA GLY A 68 -2.25 -12.75 -7.90
C GLY A 68 -2.23 -11.26 -8.20
N SER A 69 -2.54 -10.43 -7.20
CA SER A 69 -2.53 -8.98 -7.34
C SER A 69 -1.58 -8.32 -6.34
N VAL A 70 -1.22 -7.06 -6.63
CA VAL A 70 -0.57 -6.15 -5.70
C VAL A 70 -1.42 -4.89 -5.64
N TRP A 71 -1.93 -4.54 -4.46
CA TRP A 71 -2.84 -3.41 -4.26
C TRP A 71 -4.11 -3.51 -5.13
N GLY A 72 -4.61 -4.71 -5.36
CA GLY A 72 -5.77 -4.97 -6.21
C GLY A 72 -5.49 -4.91 -7.73
N HIS A 73 -4.24 -4.68 -8.15
CA HIS A 73 -3.84 -4.70 -9.57
C HIS A 73 -3.27 -6.07 -9.92
N GLY A 74 -3.97 -6.81 -10.75
CA GLY A 74 -3.62 -8.15 -11.20
C GLY A 74 -4.80 -9.10 -11.21
N SER A 75 -4.52 -10.39 -11.34
CA SER A 75 -5.51 -11.45 -11.43
C SER A 75 -6.23 -11.69 -10.10
N LEU A 76 -7.53 -11.94 -10.16
CA LEU A 76 -8.34 -12.39 -9.02
C LEU A 76 -8.26 -13.92 -8.81
N ARG A 77 -7.41 -14.63 -9.55
CA ARG A 77 -7.25 -16.08 -9.43
C ARG A 77 -6.42 -16.51 -8.23
N GLY A 78 -5.64 -15.59 -7.67
CA GLY A 78 -4.80 -15.81 -6.51
C GLY A 78 -5.02 -14.76 -5.44
N MET A 79 -4.17 -14.82 -4.41
CA MET A 79 -4.19 -13.85 -3.32
C MET A 79 -3.70 -12.46 -3.77
N ASP A 80 -4.08 -11.43 -3.04
CA ASP A 80 -3.37 -10.15 -3.10
C ASP A 80 -2.11 -10.24 -2.24
N PHE A 81 -0.94 -10.11 -2.88
CA PHE A 81 0.36 -10.26 -2.21
C PHE A 81 0.60 -9.15 -1.18
N ALA A 82 0.09 -7.94 -1.42
CA ALA A 82 0.19 -6.83 -0.47
C ALA A 82 -0.67 -7.10 0.77
N ALA A 83 -1.91 -7.56 0.60
CA ALA A 83 -2.80 -7.91 1.69
C ALA A 83 -2.26 -9.09 2.51
N HIS A 84 -1.73 -10.12 1.85
CA HIS A 84 -1.11 -11.26 2.53
C HIS A 84 0.10 -10.83 3.36
N THR A 85 0.99 -10.03 2.78
CA THR A 85 2.17 -9.50 3.50
C THR A 85 1.75 -8.67 4.70
N LEU A 86 0.77 -7.77 4.53
CA LEU A 86 0.26 -6.93 5.61
C LEU A 86 -0.35 -7.77 6.75
N HIS A 87 -1.09 -8.83 6.41
CA HIS A 87 -1.62 -9.79 7.38
C HIS A 87 -0.50 -10.47 8.18
N MET A 88 0.54 -10.97 7.50
CA MET A 88 1.69 -11.59 8.14
C MET A 88 2.45 -10.62 9.06
N VAL A 89 2.67 -9.38 8.59
CA VAL A 89 3.28 -8.32 9.40
C VAL A 89 2.47 -8.09 10.67
N GLY A 90 1.14 -7.95 10.56
CA GLY A 90 0.26 -7.78 11.72
C GLY A 90 0.32 -8.94 12.72
N GLN A 91 0.40 -10.18 12.24
CA GLN A 91 0.56 -11.36 13.10
C GLN A 91 1.91 -11.32 13.84
N HIS A 92 3.01 -11.07 13.13
CA HIS A 92 4.33 -10.98 13.75
C HIS A 92 4.45 -9.83 14.75
N MET A 93 3.86 -8.68 14.46
CA MET A 93 3.84 -7.55 15.39
C MET A 93 3.10 -7.88 16.69
N ARG A 94 1.96 -8.59 16.59
CA ARG A 94 1.21 -9.07 17.77
C ARG A 94 2.04 -10.02 18.63
N ASP A 95 2.66 -11.00 18.00
CA ASP A 95 3.52 -11.98 18.68
C ASP A 95 4.73 -11.30 19.34
N PHE A 96 5.38 -10.39 18.62
CA PHE A 96 6.52 -9.63 19.13
C PHE A 96 6.14 -8.75 20.33
N ALA A 97 5.03 -8.03 20.26
CA ALA A 97 4.53 -7.20 21.36
C ALA A 97 4.12 -8.07 22.56
N ALA A 98 3.46 -9.20 22.32
CA ALA A 98 3.05 -10.15 23.35
C ALA A 98 4.24 -10.80 24.10
N ALA A 99 5.36 -10.99 23.37
CA ALA A 99 6.60 -11.56 23.91
C ALA A 99 7.56 -10.51 24.54
N GLY A 100 7.08 -9.26 24.74
CA GLY A 100 7.88 -8.21 25.34
C GLY A 100 9.06 -7.76 24.46
N GLY A 101 8.86 -7.76 23.13
CA GLY A 101 9.89 -7.34 22.17
C GLY A 101 10.86 -8.46 21.75
N GLN A 102 10.50 -9.71 21.98
CA GLN A 102 11.28 -10.85 21.53
C GLN A 102 10.58 -11.59 20.37
N PRO A 103 11.32 -12.11 19.39
CA PRO A 103 10.73 -12.88 18.30
C PRO A 103 10.25 -14.25 18.80
N GLN A 104 8.96 -14.36 19.10
CA GLN A 104 8.34 -15.61 19.58
C GLN A 104 7.00 -15.84 18.89
N SER A 105 6.91 -16.82 18.03
CA SER A 105 5.69 -17.20 17.33
C SER A 105 4.63 -17.75 18.28
N GLY A 106 3.37 -17.33 18.07
CA GLY A 106 2.23 -17.78 18.86
C GLY A 106 2.17 -17.22 20.29
N ALA A 107 2.99 -16.22 20.64
CA ALA A 107 2.95 -15.59 21.95
C ALA A 107 1.62 -14.87 22.21
N TYR A 108 1.08 -14.19 21.20
CA TYR A 108 -0.20 -13.49 21.27
C TYR A 108 -1.37 -14.42 21.63
N ALA A 109 -1.44 -15.60 21.01
CA ALA A 109 -2.52 -16.55 21.23
C ALA A 109 -2.58 -17.12 22.67
N ARG A 110 -1.48 -17.00 23.42
CA ARG A 110 -1.37 -17.46 24.81
C ARG A 110 -1.79 -16.39 25.82
N LEU A 111 -2.02 -15.15 25.38
CA LEU A 111 -2.43 -14.07 26.27
C LEU A 111 -3.90 -14.20 26.65
N PRO A 112 -4.29 -13.77 27.86
CA PRO A 112 -5.68 -13.57 28.22
C PRO A 112 -6.34 -12.50 27.33
N ASP A 113 -7.66 -12.59 27.09
CA ASP A 113 -8.42 -11.70 26.20
C ASP A 113 -8.21 -10.20 26.47
N ALA A 114 -8.08 -9.81 27.74
CA ALA A 114 -7.82 -8.42 28.11
C ALA A 114 -6.46 -7.94 27.58
N LYS A 115 -5.43 -8.78 27.68
CA LYS A 115 -4.08 -8.50 27.17
C LYS A 115 -4.01 -8.54 25.66
N GLN A 116 -4.77 -9.42 25.01
CA GLN A 116 -4.87 -9.44 23.55
C GLN A 116 -5.43 -8.11 23.02
N ARG A 117 -6.52 -7.59 23.65
CA ARG A 117 -7.08 -6.28 23.26
C ARG A 117 -6.11 -5.11 23.44
N GLU A 118 -5.35 -5.12 24.54
CA GLU A 118 -4.30 -4.12 24.80
C GLU A 118 -3.20 -4.18 23.72
N THR A 119 -2.73 -5.38 23.41
CA THR A 119 -1.74 -5.65 22.37
C THR A 119 -2.26 -5.21 20.98
N ASP A 120 -3.51 -5.54 20.65
CA ASP A 120 -4.14 -5.13 19.38
C ASP A 120 -4.19 -3.61 19.26
N ALA A 121 -4.58 -2.91 20.30
CA ALA A 121 -4.63 -1.45 20.30
C ALA A 121 -3.24 -0.83 20.07
N ALA A 122 -2.22 -1.36 20.72
CA ALA A 122 -0.84 -0.91 20.55
C ALA A 122 -0.31 -1.16 19.12
N VAL A 123 -0.56 -2.36 18.57
CA VAL A 123 -0.15 -2.72 17.20
C VAL A 123 -0.88 -1.86 16.16
N ILE A 124 -2.19 -1.62 16.32
CA ILE A 124 -2.96 -0.75 15.44
C ILE A 124 -2.41 0.68 15.45
N GLN A 125 -2.07 1.21 16.62
CA GLN A 125 -1.48 2.55 16.74
C GLN A 125 -0.12 2.61 16.05
N GLU A 126 0.72 1.61 16.25
CA GLU A 126 2.05 1.50 15.64
C GLU A 126 1.96 1.43 14.10
N MET A 127 1.07 0.60 13.56
CA MET A 127 0.86 0.47 12.12
C MET A 127 0.27 1.73 11.46
N ARG A 128 -0.39 2.60 12.22
CA ARG A 128 -0.92 3.89 11.73
C ARG A 128 0.09 5.02 11.81
N THR A 129 1.21 4.81 12.47
CA THR A 129 2.25 5.83 12.59
C THR A 129 2.97 6.00 11.25
N ASN A 130 2.87 7.21 10.68
CA ASN A 130 3.60 7.53 9.46
C ASN A 130 5.08 7.76 9.78
N ARG A 131 5.92 6.89 9.30
CA ARG A 131 7.39 6.95 9.46
C ARG A 131 8.12 7.40 8.20
N TYR A 132 7.38 7.85 7.21
CA TYR A 132 7.97 8.42 6.01
C TYR A 132 8.33 9.88 6.20
N SER A 133 9.58 10.23 5.93
CA SER A 133 10.09 11.60 5.93
C SER A 133 10.16 12.11 4.48
N GLU A 134 9.34 13.10 4.13
CA GLU A 134 9.31 13.69 2.80
C GLU A 134 10.62 14.39 2.43
N GLY A 135 11.24 15.09 3.38
CA GLY A 135 12.49 15.83 3.16
C GLY A 135 13.65 14.94 2.79
N SER A 136 13.82 13.82 3.46
CA SER A 136 14.89 12.83 3.19
C SER A 136 14.47 11.72 2.25
N LYS A 137 13.18 11.61 1.91
CA LYS A 137 12.58 10.48 1.16
C LYS A 137 12.94 9.12 1.78
N THR A 138 13.00 9.07 3.10
CA THR A 138 13.40 7.89 3.88
C THR A 138 12.23 7.39 4.71
N TRP A 139 12.10 6.08 4.81
CA TRP A 139 11.22 5.41 5.75
C TRP A 139 12.07 4.72 6.82
N SER A 140 11.75 5.00 8.10
CA SER A 140 12.43 4.45 9.29
C SER A 140 11.48 3.61 10.16
#